data_4a14a5b1619ad0376c41d8448d2db101
#
_entry.id   4a14a5b1619ad0376c41d8448d2db101
#
_cell.length_a   1.000
_cell.length_b   1.000
_cell.length_c   1.000
_cell.angle_alpha   90.00
_cell.angle_beta   90.00
_cell.angle_gamma   90.00
#
_symmetry.space_group_name_H-M   'P 1'
#
loop_
_entity.id
_entity.type
_entity.pdbx_description
1 polymer ?
#
loop_
_entity_poly.entity_id
_entity_poly.type
_entity_poly.pdbx_seq_one_letter_code
_entity_poly.pdbx_strand_id
1 'polypeptide(L)'
;IDAIGKSRDSHYGGGNDEREQTLNQLLAEMDGFDTSKGLLILAATNRPEVLDPALLRPGRFDRRVIVDRPDLKGRIDILKVHAKNVRLDDTVDFEAIALATSGAVGSDLANMVNEAAILAVKNGRHAVSQKDLLESVEVVLVGKEKKDRILSAQERRIVSYHEVGHALVSALQKDSEPVQKITIVPRTMGALGYVMQVPEEEKYLNTQKELEAMLVGYLGGRAAEEIVFDSVTTGASNDIEQATKVARAMITQYGMSKKFGLMGLATQENQYLNGRAVL
;
A
#
# COMPACT_ATOMS: atom_id res chain seq x y z
N ILE A 1 -19.02 10.66 8.37
CA ILE A 1 -19.86 9.81 9.25
C ILE A 1 -19.10 9.37 10.51
N ASP A 2 -17.79 9.15 10.44
CA ASP A 2 -16.97 8.62 11.53
C ASP A 2 -16.96 9.48 12.80
N ALA A 3 -17.07 10.80 12.65
CA ALA A 3 -17.12 11.71 13.79
C ALA A 3 -18.44 11.60 14.59
N ILE A 4 -19.54 11.32 13.92
CA ILE A 4 -20.90 11.29 14.49
C ILE A 4 -21.31 9.87 14.83
N GLY A 5 -21.04 8.93 13.93
CA GLY A 5 -21.54 7.55 13.95
C GLY A 5 -20.70 6.56 14.73
N LYS A 6 -19.74 6.98 15.53
CA LYS A 6 -18.86 6.07 16.28
C LYS A 6 -19.64 5.30 17.35
N SER A 7 -19.36 4.00 17.48
CA SER A 7 -19.93 3.11 18.51
C SER A 7 -19.77 3.68 19.91
N ARG A 8 -20.76 3.39 20.78
CA ARG A 8 -20.80 3.79 22.19
C ARG A 8 -19.78 2.96 22.96
N ASP A 9 -18.64 3.56 23.31
CA ASP A 9 -17.72 2.91 24.25
C ASP A 9 -18.24 3.05 25.68
N SER A 10 -18.47 1.93 26.34
CA SER A 10 -18.97 1.86 27.73
C SER A 10 -17.91 2.24 28.78
N HIS A 11 -16.76 2.79 28.40
CA HIS A 11 -15.70 3.13 29.31
C HIS A 11 -15.32 4.60 29.29
N TYR A 12 -15.60 5.25 30.42
CA TYR A 12 -15.22 6.58 30.90
C TYR A 12 -16.05 7.80 30.46
N GLY A 13 -16.60 8.38 31.49
CA GLY A 13 -17.49 9.50 31.63
C GLY A 13 -17.09 10.84 31.05
N GLY A 14 -18.12 11.64 30.76
CA GLY A 14 -18.05 13.09 30.78
C GLY A 14 -17.48 13.76 29.55
N GLY A 15 -18.10 13.62 28.38
CA GLY A 15 -17.73 14.37 27.21
C GLY A 15 -18.37 13.91 25.89
N ASN A 16 -19.20 12.90 25.92
CA ASN A 16 -19.79 12.27 24.73
C ASN A 16 -21.27 12.63 24.52
N ASP A 17 -21.92 13.36 25.43
CA ASP A 17 -23.37 13.61 25.42
C ASP A 17 -23.83 14.33 24.13
N GLU A 18 -23.13 15.34 23.69
CA GLU A 18 -23.46 16.08 22.45
C GLU A 18 -23.36 15.20 21.21
N ARG A 19 -22.37 14.33 21.18
CA ARG A 19 -22.16 13.41 20.06
C ARG A 19 -23.18 12.30 20.05
N GLU A 20 -23.53 11.73 21.21
CA GLU A 20 -24.61 10.75 21.35
C GLU A 20 -25.96 11.36 20.99
N GLN A 21 -26.20 12.59 21.38
CA GLN A 21 -27.41 13.34 21.02
C GLN A 21 -27.47 13.55 19.49
N THR A 22 -26.37 13.94 18.87
CA THR A 22 -26.29 14.10 17.41
C THR A 22 -26.50 12.79 16.66
N LEU A 23 -25.93 11.68 17.16
CA LEU A 23 -26.13 10.35 16.59
C LEU A 23 -27.59 9.93 16.71
N ASN A 24 -28.21 10.10 17.90
CA ASN A 24 -29.58 9.75 18.13
C ASN A 24 -30.53 10.57 17.24
N GLN A 25 -30.24 11.86 17.04
CA GLN A 25 -31.01 12.71 16.13
C GLN A 25 -30.85 12.26 14.67
N LEU A 26 -29.63 11.93 14.23
CA LEU A 26 -29.41 11.38 12.89
C LEU A 26 -30.19 10.10 12.67
N LEU A 27 -30.21 9.18 13.65
CA LEU A 27 -30.98 7.95 13.57
C LEU A 27 -32.49 8.22 13.49
N ALA A 28 -33.03 9.17 14.28
CA ALA A 28 -34.42 9.56 14.25
C ALA A 28 -34.81 10.20 12.91
N GLU A 29 -33.96 11.07 12.36
CA GLU A 29 -34.20 11.66 11.04
C GLU A 29 -34.18 10.60 9.93
N MET A 30 -33.24 9.63 10.00
CA MET A 30 -33.20 8.53 9.02
C MET A 30 -34.45 7.65 9.09
N ASP A 31 -34.97 7.34 10.29
CA ASP A 31 -36.18 6.56 10.46
C ASP A 31 -37.43 7.33 10.02
N GLY A 32 -37.38 8.66 10.00
CA GLY A 32 -38.45 9.56 9.54
C GLY A 32 -38.45 9.85 8.04
N PHE A 33 -37.51 9.32 7.27
CA PHE A 33 -37.47 9.57 5.83
C PHE A 33 -38.63 8.94 5.07
N ASP A 34 -39.30 9.78 4.30
CA ASP A 34 -40.34 9.33 3.37
C ASP A 34 -39.69 8.74 2.11
N THR A 35 -39.62 7.41 2.05
CA THR A 35 -39.05 6.68 0.91
C THR A 35 -39.80 6.93 -0.40
N SER A 36 -41.07 7.41 -0.33
CA SER A 36 -41.84 7.73 -1.54
C SER A 36 -41.29 8.94 -2.31
N LYS A 37 -40.52 9.79 -1.66
CA LYS A 37 -39.89 10.98 -2.28
C LYS A 37 -38.57 10.67 -3.04
N GLY A 38 -38.17 9.41 -3.11
CA GLY A 38 -36.99 8.99 -3.86
C GLY A 38 -35.66 9.52 -3.30
N LEU A 39 -35.60 9.78 -1.98
CA LEU A 39 -34.38 10.21 -1.31
C LEU A 39 -33.40 9.05 -1.17
N LEU A 40 -32.14 9.28 -1.51
CA LEU A 40 -31.03 8.35 -1.33
C LEU A 40 -30.01 8.98 -0.42
N ILE A 41 -29.66 8.30 0.70
CA ILE A 41 -28.62 8.72 1.63
C ILE A 41 -27.38 7.92 1.33
N LEU A 42 -26.26 8.61 1.08
CA LEU A 42 -24.95 8.01 0.86
C LEU A 42 -24.00 8.47 1.95
N ALA A 43 -23.24 7.53 2.52
CA ALA A 43 -22.14 7.80 3.42
C ALA A 43 -20.90 7.03 2.98
N ALA A 44 -19.73 7.59 3.23
CA ALA A 44 -18.45 6.91 2.99
C ALA A 44 -17.60 6.95 4.26
N THR A 45 -16.88 5.87 4.52
CA THR A 45 -15.94 5.73 5.61
C THR A 45 -14.81 4.80 5.21
N ASN A 46 -13.62 5.06 5.71
CA ASN A 46 -12.49 4.13 5.67
C ASN A 46 -12.34 3.33 6.99
N ARG A 47 -13.28 3.52 7.94
CA ARG A 47 -13.26 2.88 9.26
C ARG A 47 -14.64 2.33 9.62
N PRO A 48 -15.18 1.37 8.86
CA PRO A 48 -16.53 0.83 9.10
C PRO A 48 -16.65 0.16 10.49
N GLU A 49 -15.55 -0.31 11.04
CA GLU A 49 -15.48 -0.97 12.36
C GLU A 49 -15.78 -0.04 13.54
N VAL A 50 -15.66 1.27 13.35
CA VAL A 50 -15.97 2.24 14.43
C VAL A 50 -17.44 2.68 14.43
N LEU A 51 -18.20 2.36 13.38
CA LEU A 51 -19.60 2.80 13.27
C LEU A 51 -20.51 2.07 14.25
N ASP A 52 -21.47 2.81 14.81
CA ASP A 52 -22.53 2.24 15.65
C ASP A 52 -23.37 1.26 14.83
N PRO A 53 -23.57 0.01 15.32
CA PRO A 53 -24.38 -0.99 14.63
C PRO A 53 -25.82 -0.52 14.30
N ALA A 54 -26.35 0.44 15.05
CA ALA A 54 -27.66 1.01 14.80
C ALA A 54 -27.76 1.74 13.45
N LEU A 55 -26.66 2.33 12.97
CA LEU A 55 -26.59 2.96 11.65
C LEU A 55 -26.71 1.95 10.49
N LEU A 56 -26.29 0.71 10.74
CA LEU A 56 -26.20 -0.35 9.72
C LEU A 56 -27.42 -1.26 9.67
N ARG A 57 -28.51 -0.91 10.40
CA ARG A 57 -29.76 -1.67 10.40
C ARG A 57 -30.59 -1.41 9.13
N PRO A 58 -31.45 -2.37 8.73
CA PRO A 58 -32.42 -2.15 7.65
C PRO A 58 -33.20 -0.86 7.80
N GLY A 59 -33.42 -0.15 6.70
CA GLY A 59 -34.10 1.15 6.68
C GLY A 59 -33.18 2.36 6.93
N ARG A 60 -31.88 2.13 7.16
CA ARG A 60 -30.83 3.15 7.33
C ARG A 60 -29.72 2.92 6.29
N PHE A 61 -28.48 2.74 6.69
CA PHE A 61 -27.41 2.31 5.78
C PHE A 61 -27.45 0.79 5.61
N ASP A 62 -28.47 0.30 4.98
CA ASP A 62 -28.75 -1.12 4.82
C ASP A 62 -27.91 -1.78 3.71
N ARG A 63 -27.41 -0.99 2.75
CA ARG A 63 -26.52 -1.47 1.69
C ARG A 63 -25.11 -1.00 1.90
N ARG A 64 -24.20 -1.96 1.93
CA ARG A 64 -22.74 -1.71 2.00
C ARG A 64 -22.11 -2.05 0.68
N VAL A 65 -21.38 -1.07 0.13
CA VAL A 65 -20.57 -1.24 -1.07
C VAL A 65 -19.12 -1.13 -0.65
N ILE A 66 -18.38 -2.22 -0.80
CA ILE A 66 -16.92 -2.22 -0.55
C ILE A 66 -16.27 -1.65 -1.80
N VAL A 67 -15.44 -0.62 -1.60
CA VAL A 67 -14.58 -0.06 -2.64
C VAL A 67 -13.19 -0.62 -2.42
N ASP A 68 -12.88 -1.69 -3.13
CA ASP A 68 -11.57 -2.36 -3.05
C ASP A 68 -10.48 -1.53 -3.73
N ARG A 69 -9.22 -1.96 -3.54
CA ARG A 69 -8.09 -1.42 -4.30
C ARG A 69 -8.30 -1.71 -5.78
N PRO A 70 -7.96 -0.75 -6.67
CA PRO A 70 -8.14 -0.95 -8.10
C PRO A 70 -7.20 -2.04 -8.64
N ASP A 71 -7.74 -2.87 -9.54
CA ASP A 71 -6.97 -3.77 -10.38
C ASP A 71 -6.16 -3.00 -11.42
N LEU A 72 -5.39 -3.68 -12.25
CA LEU A 72 -4.56 -3.06 -13.30
C LEU A 72 -5.37 -2.12 -14.19
N LYS A 73 -6.53 -2.59 -14.67
CA LYS A 73 -7.41 -1.78 -15.53
C LYS A 73 -7.96 -0.58 -14.78
N GLY A 74 -8.41 -0.76 -13.55
CA GLY A 74 -8.88 0.32 -12.69
C GLY A 74 -7.79 1.38 -12.45
N ARG A 75 -6.53 0.98 -12.23
CA ARG A 75 -5.41 1.91 -12.08
C ARG A 75 -5.15 2.70 -13.36
N ILE A 76 -5.18 2.04 -14.54
CA ILE A 76 -5.07 2.72 -15.83
C ILE A 76 -6.18 3.76 -16.00
N ASP A 77 -7.42 3.39 -15.71
CA ASP A 77 -8.56 4.28 -15.86
C ASP A 77 -8.50 5.47 -14.89
N ILE A 78 -8.08 5.25 -13.63
CA ILE A 78 -7.86 6.32 -12.65
C ILE A 78 -6.75 7.27 -13.12
N LEU A 79 -5.61 6.75 -13.60
CA LEU A 79 -4.53 7.57 -14.14
C LEU A 79 -5.02 8.44 -15.29
N LYS A 80 -5.79 7.88 -16.24
CA LYS A 80 -6.39 8.62 -17.35
C LYS A 80 -7.35 9.72 -16.90
N VAL A 81 -8.16 9.44 -15.87
CA VAL A 81 -9.09 10.44 -15.31
C VAL A 81 -8.32 11.63 -14.73
N HIS A 82 -7.28 11.38 -13.93
CA HIS A 82 -6.49 12.45 -13.32
C HIS A 82 -5.57 13.16 -14.31
N ALA A 83 -5.16 12.49 -15.39
CA ALA A 83 -4.35 13.07 -16.45
C ALA A 83 -5.16 13.89 -17.48
N LYS A 84 -6.50 13.88 -17.42
CA LYS A 84 -7.38 14.55 -18.42
C LYS A 84 -7.04 16.03 -18.65
N ASN A 85 -6.63 16.74 -17.61
CA ASN A 85 -6.28 18.17 -17.67
C ASN A 85 -4.76 18.40 -17.64
N VAL A 86 -3.96 17.36 -17.79
CA VAL A 86 -2.50 17.41 -17.80
C VAL A 86 -2.01 17.22 -19.24
N ARG A 87 -1.11 18.08 -19.70
CA ARG A 87 -0.49 17.93 -21.02
C ARG A 87 0.55 16.81 -20.96
N LEU A 88 0.31 15.75 -21.70
CA LEU A 88 1.20 14.60 -21.82
C LEU A 88 1.98 14.67 -23.14
N ASP A 89 3.17 14.09 -23.16
CA ASP A 89 3.89 13.84 -24.39
C ASP A 89 3.61 12.42 -24.95
N ASP A 90 4.16 12.13 -26.13
CA ASP A 90 3.90 10.87 -26.85
C ASP A 90 4.61 9.65 -26.22
N THR A 91 5.43 9.85 -25.17
CA THR A 91 6.15 8.76 -24.50
C THR A 91 5.32 8.07 -23.42
N VAL A 92 4.17 8.67 -23.03
CA VAL A 92 3.41 8.20 -21.87
C VAL A 92 2.68 6.89 -22.14
N ASP A 93 3.02 5.90 -21.34
CA ASP A 93 2.38 4.59 -21.26
C ASP A 93 1.81 4.38 -19.87
N PHE A 94 0.49 4.48 -19.73
CA PHE A 94 -0.22 4.27 -18.47
C PHE A 94 -0.22 2.82 -18.01
N GLU A 95 -0.10 1.85 -18.91
CA GLU A 95 -0.05 0.44 -18.54
C GLU A 95 1.24 0.13 -17.78
N ALA A 96 2.39 0.61 -18.29
CA ALA A 96 3.66 0.49 -17.58
C ALA A 96 3.65 1.15 -16.19
N ILE A 97 3.00 2.33 -16.06
CA ILE A 97 2.84 2.99 -14.76
C ILE A 97 1.92 2.20 -13.84
N ALA A 98 0.81 1.67 -14.36
CA ALA A 98 -0.13 0.89 -13.58
C ALA A 98 0.48 -0.43 -13.08
N LEU A 99 1.33 -1.09 -13.87
CA LEU A 99 2.12 -2.25 -13.45
C LEU A 99 3.09 -1.89 -12.32
N ALA A 100 3.82 -0.78 -12.47
CA ALA A 100 4.76 -0.29 -11.45
C ALA A 100 4.09 0.18 -10.14
N THR A 101 2.76 0.32 -10.13
CA THR A 101 1.97 0.82 -8.99
C THR A 101 1.00 -0.21 -8.44
N SER A 102 1.37 -1.49 -8.48
CA SER A 102 0.56 -2.56 -7.90
C SER A 102 0.25 -2.27 -6.42
N GLY A 103 -1.02 -2.41 -6.03
CA GLY A 103 -1.50 -2.12 -4.69
C GLY A 103 -1.71 -0.64 -4.35
N ALA A 104 -1.39 0.31 -5.25
CA ALA A 104 -1.69 1.73 -5.06
C ALA A 104 -3.19 1.99 -5.08
N VAL A 105 -3.63 2.98 -4.28
CA VAL A 105 -5.02 3.43 -4.25
C VAL A 105 -5.22 4.68 -5.12
N GLY A 106 -6.50 5.05 -5.35
CA GLY A 106 -6.82 6.18 -6.24
C GLY A 106 -6.16 7.50 -5.86
N SER A 107 -6.02 7.78 -4.56
CA SER A 107 -5.32 8.98 -4.06
C SER A 107 -3.83 8.98 -4.38
N ASP A 108 -3.18 7.82 -4.33
CA ASP A 108 -1.76 7.69 -4.67
C ASP A 108 -1.55 7.98 -6.15
N LEU A 109 -2.39 7.38 -7.02
CA LEU A 109 -2.34 7.57 -8.47
C LEU A 109 -2.62 9.03 -8.86
N ALA A 110 -3.58 9.69 -8.21
CA ALA A 110 -3.84 11.11 -8.39
C ALA A 110 -2.62 11.95 -8.01
N ASN A 111 -1.99 11.64 -6.87
CA ASN A 111 -0.79 12.32 -6.41
C ASN A 111 0.40 12.10 -7.35
N MET A 112 0.56 10.90 -7.92
CA MET A 112 1.60 10.60 -8.91
C MET A 112 1.46 11.48 -10.15
N VAL A 113 0.26 11.62 -10.70
CA VAL A 113 0.02 12.50 -11.86
C VAL A 113 0.35 13.95 -11.53
N ASN A 114 -0.02 14.42 -10.33
CA ASN A 114 0.28 15.78 -9.88
C ASN A 114 1.79 16.00 -9.68
N GLU A 115 2.50 15.08 -9.01
CA GLU A 115 3.96 15.15 -8.82
C GLU A 115 4.69 15.10 -10.17
N ALA A 116 4.24 14.28 -11.13
CA ALA A 116 4.81 14.23 -12.49
C ALA A 116 4.67 15.57 -13.21
N ALA A 117 3.52 16.24 -13.08
CA ALA A 117 3.31 17.58 -13.65
C ALA A 117 4.25 18.61 -13.00
N ILE A 118 4.42 18.57 -11.68
CA ILE A 118 5.37 19.42 -10.96
C ILE A 118 6.81 19.17 -11.43
N LEU A 119 7.20 17.91 -11.61
CA LEU A 119 8.53 17.54 -12.12
C LEU A 119 8.78 18.06 -13.54
N ALA A 120 7.79 17.95 -14.44
CA ALA A 120 7.88 18.46 -15.79
C ALA A 120 8.14 19.99 -15.79
N VAL A 121 7.35 20.75 -15.02
CA VAL A 121 7.50 22.21 -14.91
C VAL A 121 8.84 22.59 -14.28
N LYS A 122 9.24 21.90 -13.21
CA LYS A 122 10.54 22.13 -12.55
C LYS A 122 11.73 21.93 -13.49
N ASN A 123 11.60 21.01 -14.45
CA ASN A 123 12.60 20.73 -15.48
C ASN A 123 12.41 21.60 -16.75
N GLY A 124 11.60 22.66 -16.69
CA GLY A 124 11.39 23.60 -17.80
C GLY A 124 10.56 23.05 -18.96
N ARG A 125 9.81 21.97 -18.75
CA ARG A 125 8.97 21.34 -19.79
C ARG A 125 7.50 21.69 -19.61
N HIS A 126 6.76 21.68 -20.71
CA HIS A 126 5.33 21.99 -20.75
C HIS A 126 4.45 20.76 -20.92
N ALA A 127 5.03 19.58 -20.97
CA ALA A 127 4.33 18.30 -21.05
C ALA A 127 5.01 17.26 -20.12
N VAL A 128 4.22 16.39 -19.57
CA VAL A 128 4.66 15.26 -18.74
C VAL A 128 5.12 14.12 -19.62
N SER A 129 6.29 13.58 -19.36
CA SER A 129 6.85 12.41 -20.02
C SER A 129 6.71 11.15 -19.17
N GLN A 130 6.93 9.99 -19.80
CA GLN A 130 7.00 8.70 -19.10
C GLN A 130 8.02 8.73 -17.94
N LYS A 131 9.15 9.41 -18.16
CA LYS A 131 10.19 9.55 -17.11
C LYS A 131 9.68 10.30 -15.89
N ASP A 132 8.88 11.35 -16.07
CA ASP A 132 8.30 12.10 -14.93
C ASP A 132 7.32 11.26 -14.15
N LEU A 133 6.50 10.46 -14.84
CA LEU A 133 5.57 9.54 -14.19
C LEU A 133 6.31 8.47 -13.40
N LEU A 134 7.35 7.84 -13.97
CA LEU A 134 8.17 6.85 -13.24
C LEU A 134 8.87 7.47 -12.02
N GLU A 135 9.41 8.69 -12.14
CA GLU A 135 10.01 9.40 -11.02
C GLU A 135 8.94 9.75 -9.95
N SER A 136 7.73 10.11 -10.37
CA SER A 136 6.64 10.39 -9.43
C SER A 136 6.18 9.14 -8.69
N VAL A 137 6.20 7.95 -9.31
CA VAL A 137 5.95 6.66 -8.64
C VAL A 137 6.93 6.49 -7.47
N GLU A 138 8.22 6.72 -7.70
CA GLU A 138 9.24 6.65 -6.65
C GLU A 138 8.98 7.67 -5.53
N VAL A 139 8.64 8.91 -5.90
CA VAL A 139 8.36 9.97 -4.92
C VAL A 139 7.18 9.62 -4.03
N VAL A 140 6.13 9.05 -4.58
CA VAL A 140 4.90 8.72 -3.85
C VAL A 140 5.07 7.45 -3.02
N LEU A 141 5.72 6.40 -3.54
CA LEU A 141 5.85 5.11 -2.86
C LEU A 141 7.01 5.05 -1.86
N VAL A 142 8.13 5.71 -2.16
CA VAL A 142 9.37 5.61 -1.37
C VAL A 142 9.76 6.95 -0.72
N GLY A 143 9.15 8.03 -1.18
CA GLY A 143 9.41 9.39 -0.70
C GLY A 143 10.39 10.17 -1.57
N LYS A 144 10.49 11.48 -1.28
CA LYS A 144 11.39 12.39 -2.00
C LYS A 144 12.85 12.10 -1.65
N GLU A 145 13.74 12.42 -2.58
CA GLU A 145 15.19 12.35 -2.34
C GLU A 145 15.60 13.27 -1.19
N LYS A 146 16.37 12.75 -0.24
CA LYS A 146 16.97 13.50 0.86
C LYS A 146 18.32 14.06 0.42
N LYS A 147 18.35 15.33 0.04
CA LYS A 147 19.58 16.02 -0.37
C LYS A 147 20.50 16.40 0.78
N ASP A 148 19.94 16.49 1.98
CA ASP A 148 20.62 16.88 3.22
C ASP A 148 21.27 15.71 3.97
N ARG A 149 20.94 14.48 3.60
CA ARG A 149 21.54 13.27 4.21
C ARG A 149 22.71 12.77 3.38
N ILE A 150 23.91 13.15 3.81
CA ILE A 150 25.16 12.68 3.20
C ILE A 150 25.63 11.42 3.92
N LEU A 151 25.60 10.28 3.22
CA LEU A 151 26.17 9.03 3.71
C LEU A 151 27.71 9.16 3.73
N SER A 152 28.35 8.68 4.79
CA SER A 152 29.78 8.50 4.82
C SER A 152 30.24 7.53 3.72
N ALA A 153 31.53 7.56 3.36
CA ALA A 153 32.06 6.63 2.36
C ALA A 153 31.86 5.16 2.76
N GLN A 154 31.96 4.86 4.05
CA GLN A 154 31.74 3.53 4.59
C GLN A 154 30.26 3.13 4.51
N GLU A 155 29.35 3.97 4.97
CA GLU A 155 27.90 3.71 4.88
C GLU A 155 27.45 3.54 3.42
N ARG A 156 27.92 4.39 2.53
CA ARG A 156 27.63 4.29 1.09
C ARG A 156 28.08 2.94 0.53
N ARG A 157 29.26 2.47 0.93
CA ARG A 157 29.77 1.16 0.51
C ARG A 157 28.89 0.04 1.06
N ILE A 158 28.51 0.08 2.33
CA ILE A 158 27.62 -0.93 2.95
C ILE A 158 26.28 -0.95 2.23
N VAL A 159 25.61 0.20 2.08
CA VAL A 159 24.32 0.30 1.39
C VAL A 159 24.43 -0.20 -0.06
N SER A 160 25.53 0.11 -0.77
CA SER A 160 25.72 -0.36 -2.14
C SER A 160 25.75 -1.88 -2.23
N TYR A 161 26.48 -2.55 -1.35
CA TYR A 161 26.53 -4.02 -1.33
C TYR A 161 25.19 -4.62 -0.89
N HIS A 162 24.52 -3.98 0.05
CA HIS A 162 23.18 -4.38 0.52
C HIS A 162 22.18 -4.38 -0.64
N GLU A 163 22.04 -3.24 -1.34
CA GLU A 163 21.08 -3.12 -2.45
C GLU A 163 21.44 -4.02 -3.65
N VAL A 164 22.74 -4.12 -3.97
CA VAL A 164 23.20 -5.05 -5.01
C VAL A 164 22.96 -6.50 -4.58
N GLY A 165 23.07 -6.83 -3.30
CA GLY A 165 22.73 -8.13 -2.74
C GLY A 165 21.28 -8.50 -3.02
N HIS A 166 20.33 -7.62 -2.71
CA HIS A 166 18.91 -7.80 -3.04
C HIS A 166 18.70 -8.01 -4.54
N ALA A 167 19.26 -7.13 -5.36
CA ALA A 167 19.08 -7.17 -6.80
C ALA A 167 19.69 -8.44 -7.43
N LEU A 168 20.88 -8.84 -6.99
CA LEU A 168 21.57 -10.02 -7.52
C LEU A 168 20.82 -11.30 -7.21
N VAL A 169 20.43 -11.50 -5.95
CA VAL A 169 19.66 -12.71 -5.57
C VAL A 169 18.31 -12.74 -6.25
N SER A 170 17.61 -11.60 -6.35
CA SER A 170 16.32 -11.53 -7.06
C SER A 170 16.47 -11.85 -8.55
N ALA A 171 17.47 -11.27 -9.22
CA ALA A 171 17.70 -11.52 -10.64
C ALA A 171 18.11 -12.98 -10.96
N LEU A 172 18.69 -13.69 -9.98
CA LEU A 172 19.06 -15.10 -10.12
C LEU A 172 17.94 -16.08 -9.75
N GLN A 173 16.85 -15.60 -9.11
CA GLN A 173 15.69 -16.42 -8.83
C GLN A 173 14.79 -16.51 -10.06
N LYS A 174 14.41 -17.72 -10.44
CA LYS A 174 13.52 -17.94 -11.59
C LYS A 174 12.10 -17.40 -11.37
N ASP A 175 11.64 -17.47 -10.12
CA ASP A 175 10.27 -17.14 -9.72
C ASP A 175 10.20 -15.76 -9.02
N SER A 176 11.15 -14.85 -9.31
CA SER A 176 11.21 -13.49 -8.79
C SER A 176 10.81 -12.47 -9.85
N GLU A 177 10.24 -11.36 -9.41
CA GLU A 177 9.91 -10.23 -10.29
C GLU A 177 11.18 -9.57 -10.85
N PRO A 178 11.14 -9.05 -12.10
CA PRO A 178 12.28 -8.40 -12.72
C PRO A 178 12.77 -7.17 -11.95
N VAL A 179 14.08 -7.08 -11.77
CA VAL A 179 14.72 -5.90 -11.19
C VAL A 179 14.79 -4.79 -12.25
N GLN A 180 14.10 -3.69 -12.00
CA GLN A 180 14.07 -2.55 -12.90
C GLN A 180 15.09 -1.47 -12.54
N LYS A 181 15.31 -1.24 -11.24
CA LYS A 181 16.18 -0.16 -10.74
C LYS A 181 16.82 -0.51 -9.42
N ILE A 182 18.06 -0.09 -9.24
CA ILE A 182 18.78 -0.10 -7.96
C ILE A 182 19.21 1.34 -7.66
N THR A 183 19.08 1.78 -6.42
CA THR A 183 19.52 3.10 -6.00
C THR A 183 20.02 3.07 -4.56
N ILE A 184 21.03 3.91 -4.28
CA ILE A 184 21.55 4.17 -2.93
C ILE A 184 21.25 5.62 -2.50
N VAL A 185 20.30 6.27 -3.16
CA VAL A 185 19.89 7.64 -2.83
C VAL A 185 18.91 7.60 -1.67
N PRO A 186 19.23 8.21 -0.51
CA PRO A 186 18.34 8.23 0.63
C PRO A 186 17.01 8.91 0.33
N ARG A 187 15.93 8.36 0.85
CA ARG A 187 14.55 8.87 0.66
C ARG A 187 13.93 9.34 1.98
N THR A 188 12.90 10.18 1.88
CA THR A 188 12.24 10.78 3.05
C THR A 188 11.48 9.79 3.91
N MET A 189 11.06 8.64 3.37
CA MET A 189 10.41 7.57 4.12
C MET A 189 11.39 6.64 4.85
N GLY A 190 12.67 7.00 4.93
CA GLY A 190 13.66 6.31 5.76
C GLY A 190 14.58 5.35 5.01
N ALA A 191 14.28 4.99 3.78
CA ALA A 191 15.14 4.14 2.97
C ALA A 191 16.48 4.83 2.67
N LEU A 192 17.58 4.11 2.83
CA LEU A 192 18.94 4.57 2.47
C LEU A 192 19.29 4.23 1.02
N GLY A 193 18.67 3.18 0.50
CA GLY A 193 18.62 2.71 -0.85
C GLY A 193 17.36 1.89 -1.06
N TYR A 194 17.13 1.40 -2.26
CA TYR A 194 16.09 0.41 -2.55
C TYR A 194 16.31 -0.24 -3.92
N VAL A 195 15.77 -1.43 -4.05
CA VAL A 195 15.62 -2.15 -5.32
C VAL A 195 14.17 -2.05 -5.75
N MET A 196 13.95 -1.57 -6.98
CA MET A 196 12.61 -1.53 -7.57
C MET A 196 12.43 -2.74 -8.46
N GLN A 197 11.42 -3.55 -8.14
CA GLN A 197 10.94 -4.64 -8.97
C GLN A 197 9.59 -4.27 -9.54
N VAL A 198 9.36 -4.60 -10.80
CA VAL A 198 8.08 -4.34 -11.47
C VAL A 198 7.60 -5.65 -12.06
N PRO A 199 6.42 -6.14 -11.67
CA PRO A 199 5.84 -7.34 -12.24
C PRO A 199 5.57 -7.16 -13.74
N GLU A 200 5.77 -8.23 -14.50
CA GLU A 200 5.42 -8.24 -15.93
C GLU A 200 3.91 -8.32 -16.16
N GLU A 201 3.19 -8.90 -15.20
CA GLU A 201 1.73 -9.03 -15.22
C GLU A 201 1.14 -8.93 -13.82
N GLU A 202 -0.13 -8.59 -13.70
CA GLU A 202 -0.82 -8.56 -12.42
C GLU A 202 -1.14 -9.98 -11.96
N LYS A 203 -0.70 -10.34 -10.75
CA LYS A 203 -0.94 -11.65 -10.15
C LYS A 203 -1.77 -11.52 -8.88
N TYR A 204 -2.74 -12.40 -8.74
CA TYR A 204 -3.61 -12.50 -7.55
C TYR A 204 -3.27 -13.71 -6.67
N LEU A 205 -2.49 -14.65 -7.19
CA LEU A 205 -2.08 -15.87 -6.49
C LEU A 205 -0.57 -16.00 -6.54
N ASN A 206 0.04 -16.24 -5.40
CA ASN A 206 1.46 -16.59 -5.31
C ASN A 206 1.61 -18.06 -4.99
N THR A 207 2.46 -18.73 -5.72
CA THR A 207 2.87 -20.11 -5.43
C THR A 207 3.85 -20.13 -4.24
N GLN A 208 4.01 -21.30 -3.64
CA GLN A 208 5.02 -21.49 -2.59
C GLN A 208 6.42 -21.11 -3.06
N LYS A 209 6.79 -21.42 -4.30
CA LYS A 209 8.12 -21.10 -4.88
C LYS A 209 8.33 -19.60 -5.04
N GLU A 210 7.31 -18.86 -5.46
CA GLU A 210 7.37 -17.41 -5.56
C GLU A 210 7.54 -16.76 -4.17
N LEU A 211 6.81 -17.25 -3.16
CA LEU A 211 6.98 -16.77 -1.79
C LEU A 211 8.37 -17.10 -1.22
N GLU A 212 8.90 -18.30 -1.52
CA GLU A 212 10.28 -18.65 -1.16
C GLU A 212 11.30 -17.76 -1.88
N ALA A 213 11.09 -17.43 -3.16
CA ALA A 213 11.93 -16.49 -3.90
C ALA A 213 11.87 -15.07 -3.31
N MET A 214 10.69 -14.63 -2.87
CA MET A 214 10.55 -13.35 -2.16
C MET A 214 11.35 -13.33 -0.85
N LEU A 215 11.32 -14.43 -0.07
CA LEU A 215 12.12 -14.54 1.16
C LEU A 215 13.62 -14.42 0.88
N VAL A 216 14.10 -15.10 -0.17
CA VAL A 216 15.50 -15.02 -0.62
C VAL A 216 15.83 -13.58 -1.03
N GLY A 217 14.95 -12.93 -1.77
CA GLY A 217 15.09 -11.53 -2.17
C GLY A 217 15.23 -10.59 -0.95
N TYR A 218 14.30 -10.69 0.02
CA TYR A 218 14.36 -9.85 1.24
C TYR A 218 15.63 -10.05 2.08
N LEU A 219 16.19 -11.25 2.11
CA LEU A 219 17.38 -11.54 2.92
C LEU A 219 18.71 -11.30 2.18
N GLY A 220 18.65 -11.01 0.88
CA GLY A 220 19.82 -10.85 0.02
C GLY A 220 20.77 -9.73 0.45
N GLY A 221 20.23 -8.58 0.86
CA GLY A 221 21.00 -7.45 1.35
C GLY A 221 21.79 -7.78 2.63
N ARG A 222 21.09 -8.41 3.58
CA ARG A 222 21.70 -8.86 4.84
C ARG A 222 22.82 -9.88 4.63
N ALA A 223 22.58 -10.84 3.73
CA ALA A 223 23.58 -11.84 3.38
C ALA A 223 24.82 -11.21 2.71
N ALA A 224 24.63 -10.21 1.85
CA ALA A 224 25.74 -9.48 1.22
C ALA A 224 26.58 -8.70 2.24
N GLU A 225 25.96 -8.07 3.24
CA GLU A 225 26.70 -7.42 4.33
C GLU A 225 27.59 -8.42 5.09
N GLU A 226 27.04 -9.57 5.46
CA GLU A 226 27.74 -10.61 6.21
C GLU A 226 28.94 -11.16 5.43
N ILE A 227 28.75 -11.48 4.15
CA ILE A 227 29.80 -12.04 3.30
C ILE A 227 30.94 -11.04 3.05
N VAL A 228 30.61 -9.76 2.82
CA VAL A 228 31.61 -8.77 2.38
C VAL A 228 32.30 -8.06 3.54
N PHE A 229 31.59 -7.85 4.65
CA PHE A 229 32.09 -7.05 5.76
C PHE A 229 32.34 -7.85 7.04
N ASP A 230 32.01 -9.15 7.05
CA ASP A 230 32.02 -10.00 8.26
C ASP A 230 31.29 -9.33 9.43
N SER A 231 30.26 -8.54 9.10
CA SER A 231 29.49 -7.73 10.02
C SER A 231 28.13 -7.43 9.42
N VAL A 232 27.22 -6.96 10.25
CA VAL A 232 25.85 -6.70 9.88
C VAL A 232 25.37 -5.40 10.51
N THR A 233 24.46 -4.73 9.81
CA THR A 233 23.91 -3.46 10.25
C THR A 233 22.42 -3.53 10.57
N THR A 234 21.91 -2.46 11.17
CA THR A 234 20.48 -2.28 11.43
C THR A 234 19.68 -1.97 10.16
N GLY A 235 20.35 -1.79 9.01
CA GLY A 235 19.72 -1.46 7.74
C GLY A 235 18.71 -2.49 7.27
N ALA A 236 18.97 -3.78 7.55
CA ALA A 236 18.11 -4.89 7.16
C ALA A 236 16.85 -5.07 8.02
N SER A 237 16.53 -4.17 8.96
CA SER A 237 15.41 -4.35 9.89
C SER A 237 14.06 -4.50 9.18
N ASN A 238 13.78 -3.68 8.17
CA ASN A 238 12.55 -3.77 7.38
C ASN A 238 12.48 -5.05 6.55
N ASP A 239 13.59 -5.46 5.96
CA ASP A 239 13.66 -6.67 5.12
C ASP A 239 13.39 -7.92 5.96
N ILE A 240 13.96 -7.98 7.17
CA ILE A 240 13.72 -9.06 8.14
C ILE A 240 12.24 -9.06 8.57
N GLU A 241 11.63 -7.88 8.78
CA GLU A 241 10.21 -7.77 9.11
C GLU A 241 9.33 -8.30 7.98
N GLN A 242 9.59 -7.90 6.73
CA GLN A 242 8.84 -8.38 5.56
C GLN A 242 9.03 -9.90 5.36
N ALA A 243 10.26 -10.37 5.42
CA ALA A 243 10.54 -11.81 5.36
C ALA A 243 9.79 -12.58 6.46
N THR A 244 9.78 -12.08 7.68
CA THR A 244 9.06 -12.70 8.80
C THR A 244 7.55 -12.73 8.56
N LYS A 245 6.95 -11.65 8.03
CA LYS A 245 5.52 -11.60 7.68
C LYS A 245 5.17 -12.68 6.65
N VAL A 246 5.95 -12.78 5.57
CA VAL A 246 5.73 -13.77 4.51
C VAL A 246 5.89 -15.19 5.07
N ALA A 247 6.99 -15.50 5.77
CA ALA A 247 7.24 -16.81 6.35
C ALA A 247 6.13 -17.23 7.34
N ARG A 248 5.68 -16.28 8.19
CA ARG A 248 4.57 -16.52 9.11
C ARG A 248 3.28 -16.83 8.35
N ALA A 249 2.92 -16.05 7.30
CA ALA A 249 1.73 -16.30 6.51
C ALA A 249 1.77 -17.65 5.80
N MET A 250 2.90 -18.06 5.23
CA MET A 250 3.10 -19.37 4.62
C MET A 250 2.78 -20.50 5.60
N ILE A 251 3.17 -20.38 6.85
CA ILE A 251 2.95 -21.41 7.88
C ILE A 251 1.53 -21.33 8.45
N THR A 252 1.06 -20.14 8.81
CA THR A 252 -0.16 -20.00 9.64
C THR A 252 -1.44 -19.85 8.84
N GLN A 253 -1.35 -19.37 7.59
CA GLN A 253 -2.53 -19.03 6.77
C GLN A 253 -2.63 -19.92 5.51
N TYR A 254 -1.50 -20.18 4.85
CA TYR A 254 -1.51 -20.83 3.54
C TYR A 254 -1.27 -22.35 3.58
N GLY A 255 -1.00 -22.93 4.78
CA GLY A 255 -0.77 -24.36 4.92
C GLY A 255 0.45 -24.89 4.15
N MET A 256 1.47 -24.02 3.92
CA MET A 256 2.67 -24.36 3.16
C MET A 256 3.78 -24.98 4.03
N SER A 257 3.47 -25.38 5.26
CA SER A 257 4.42 -26.04 6.14
C SER A 257 4.33 -27.55 6.04
N LYS A 258 5.44 -28.23 5.75
CA LYS A 258 5.50 -29.71 5.78
C LYS A 258 5.20 -30.30 7.16
N LYS A 259 5.47 -29.56 8.23
CA LYS A 259 5.27 -30.04 9.62
C LYS A 259 3.83 -29.89 10.07
N PHE A 260 3.13 -28.82 9.71
CA PHE A 260 1.77 -28.52 10.13
C PHE A 260 0.72 -28.86 9.07
N GLY A 261 1.12 -29.11 7.84
CA GLY A 261 0.21 -29.45 6.74
C GLY A 261 -0.83 -28.35 6.48
N LEU A 262 -2.06 -28.77 6.19
CA LEU A 262 -3.19 -27.89 5.85
C LEU A 262 -3.92 -27.33 7.10
N MET A 263 -3.22 -27.14 8.21
CA MET A 263 -3.78 -26.58 9.44
C MET A 263 -3.70 -25.05 9.40
N GLY A 264 -4.84 -24.37 9.50
CA GLY A 264 -4.91 -22.93 9.71
C GLY A 264 -4.59 -22.62 11.17
N LEU A 265 -3.45 -21.98 11.42
CA LEU A 265 -2.99 -21.60 12.76
C LEU A 265 -3.34 -20.14 13.11
N ALA A 266 -3.76 -19.34 12.12
CA ALA A 266 -4.26 -17.99 12.31
C ALA A 266 -5.38 -17.72 11.30
N THR A 267 -6.47 -17.13 11.76
CA THR A 267 -7.57 -16.65 10.95
C THR A 267 -7.42 -15.15 10.76
N GLN A 268 -7.36 -14.67 9.50
CA GLN A 268 -7.66 -13.27 9.22
C GLN A 268 -9.17 -13.11 9.19
N GLU A 269 -9.74 -12.55 10.26
CA GLU A 269 -11.08 -12.01 10.14
C GLU A 269 -11.03 -10.75 9.26
N ASN A 270 -11.91 -10.71 8.27
CA ASN A 270 -12.01 -9.56 7.39
C ASN A 270 -12.56 -8.38 8.22
N GLN A 271 -11.68 -7.48 8.60
CA GLN A 271 -11.92 -6.33 9.47
C GLN A 271 -13.12 -5.49 9.00
N TYR A 272 -13.40 -5.53 7.71
CA TYR A 272 -14.47 -4.77 7.06
C TYR A 272 -15.85 -5.46 7.11
N LEU A 273 -15.89 -6.76 7.37
CA LEU A 273 -17.14 -7.52 7.41
C LEU A 273 -17.60 -7.85 8.83
N ASN A 274 -16.71 -8.12 9.76
CA ASN A 274 -17.04 -8.67 11.09
C ASN A 274 -16.51 -7.86 12.29
N GLY A 275 -15.81 -6.76 12.08
CA GLY A 275 -15.48 -5.78 13.13
C GLY A 275 -14.48 -6.20 14.21
N ARG A 276 -13.81 -7.36 14.12
CA ARG A 276 -12.71 -7.74 15.02
C ARG A 276 -11.70 -8.66 14.33
N ALA A 277 -10.44 -8.23 14.31
CA ALA A 277 -9.32 -9.16 14.13
C ALA A 277 -9.02 -9.85 15.45
N VAL A 278 -9.10 -11.18 15.46
CA VAL A 278 -8.58 -12.00 16.57
C VAL A 278 -7.28 -12.64 16.09
N LEU A 279 -6.20 -12.30 16.73
CA LEU A 279 -4.90 -12.98 16.63
C LEU A 279 -4.92 -14.22 17.50
#